data_e82fee39b0f67d53be196c75bb02d6b9
#
_entry.id   e82fee39b0f67d53be196c75bb02d6b9
#
_cell.length_a   1.000
_cell.length_b   1.000
_cell.length_c   1.000
_cell.angle_alpha   90.00
_cell.angle_beta   90.00
_cell.angle_gamma   90.00
#
_symmetry.space_group_name_H-M   'P 1'
#
loop_
_entity.id
_entity.type
_entity.pdbx_description
1 polymer ?
#
loop_
_entity_poly.entity_id
_entity_poly.type
_entity_poly.pdbx_seq_one_letter_code
_entity_poly.pdbx_strand_id
1 'polypeptide(L)'
;MNSRRNFLAGAGAITGAVAAASVSRVAMAALPEAVSQDKPDTMAPLVPSTGRPYNPVVTLNGWTLPWRMTSGVKEFHLVAEPVVREMAPGFKAHLWGYNGQSPGPTIEVVEGDRVRIFVTNRLPEHTSVHWHGQRLPSGMDGVSGLTQKPIDPGKTFVYEFTARRPGTFMYHPHADEMTQMAMGMMGFWVTHPKAKHPLIEEVDRDFVFLLNAYDIEPGAYTPKIMTMLDFNLWTFNSRIFPGIDSMNVRQGDRVRIRAGNLTMTNHPIHLHGHEFQVTGTDGGPTPKSARWPEVTTDIAVGQMRQVDFIADEEGDWAFHCHKAHHTMNAMGHDVPTMIGVDHRDVVRKITSVVPDYMVMGERGMADMTEMQMPLPDNTTPMMGGEGPFGSVGMGGMFTVLKVRRGQKRGDYTNPGWYAHPTGTQAYEFTGELPSPMRHGMTGHGSMPSSMSSSMPSSMRKGQPEVEVRVRKPAGGHSNH
;
A
#
# COMPACT_ATOMS: atom_id res chain seq x y z
N MET A 1 -42.06 -36.75 25.68
CA MET A 1 -42.44 -36.73 27.10
C MET A 1 -41.17 -36.61 27.91
N ASN A 2 -41.05 -35.49 28.62
CA ASN A 2 -40.28 -35.25 29.85
C ASN A 2 -38.76 -35.60 29.88
N SER A 3 -37.88 -34.77 30.32
CA SER A 3 -37.96 -33.59 31.20
C SER A 3 -36.59 -32.96 31.27
N ARG A 4 -36.52 -31.65 31.13
CA ARG A 4 -35.46 -30.80 31.65
C ARG A 4 -35.53 -30.80 33.19
N ARG A 5 -34.38 -30.79 33.84
CA ARG A 5 -34.06 -30.34 35.20
C ARG A 5 -33.23 -31.39 35.94
N ASN A 6 -32.03 -30.97 36.19
CA ASN A 6 -31.35 -30.94 37.48
C ASN A 6 -29.83 -31.04 37.26
N PHE A 7 -29.20 -29.90 37.30
CA PHE A 7 -27.76 -29.83 37.57
C PHE A 7 -27.52 -28.60 38.45
N LEU A 8 -27.80 -28.74 39.73
CA LEU A 8 -27.29 -27.86 40.77
C LEU A 8 -27.33 -28.65 42.08
N ALA A 9 -26.18 -28.78 42.65
CA ALA A 9 -25.82 -29.11 44.03
C ALA A 9 -24.87 -30.31 44.17
N GLY A 10 -23.67 -29.97 44.55
CA GLY A 10 -22.64 -30.93 44.92
C GLY A 10 -21.35 -30.19 45.29
N ALA A 11 -21.37 -29.37 46.36
CA ALA A 11 -20.16 -28.85 46.97
C ALA A 11 -19.49 -30.04 47.73
N GLY A 12 -18.32 -30.43 47.29
CA GLY A 12 -17.49 -31.40 47.93
C GLY A 12 -16.03 -30.95 47.90
N ALA A 13 -15.52 -30.56 49.05
CA ALA A 13 -14.12 -30.23 49.25
C ALA A 13 -13.22 -31.39 48.90
N ILE A 14 -12.25 -31.20 48.03
CA ILE A 14 -11.12 -32.12 47.87
C ILE A 14 -9.85 -31.26 47.98
N THR A 15 -9.13 -31.58 49.05
CA THR A 15 -7.81 -31.11 49.43
C THR A 15 -6.74 -31.40 48.37
N GLY A 16 -5.81 -30.48 48.28
CA GLY A 16 -4.71 -30.33 47.38
C GLY A 16 -3.90 -31.56 46.97
N ALA A 17 -3.60 -31.56 45.69
CA ALA A 17 -2.34 -32.05 45.17
C ALA A 17 -1.88 -31.06 44.11
N VAL A 18 -0.85 -30.30 44.44
CA VAL A 18 -0.13 -29.48 43.48
C VAL A 18 0.63 -30.42 42.54
N ALA A 19 0.01 -30.81 41.45
CA ALA A 19 0.73 -31.39 40.34
C ALA A 19 1.39 -30.24 39.59
N ALA A 20 2.70 -30.13 39.71
CA ALA A 20 3.52 -29.28 38.86
C ALA A 20 3.33 -29.75 37.40
N ALA A 21 2.42 -29.11 36.68
CA ALA A 21 2.36 -29.25 35.25
C ALA A 21 3.66 -28.64 34.69
N SER A 22 4.58 -29.51 34.29
CA SER A 22 5.69 -29.15 33.44
C SER A 22 5.12 -28.57 32.16
N VAL A 23 5.08 -27.25 32.09
CA VAL A 23 4.87 -26.54 30.83
C VAL A 23 6.06 -26.94 29.97
N SER A 24 5.85 -27.91 29.09
CA SER A 24 6.75 -28.15 27.98
C SER A 24 6.83 -26.84 27.22
N ARG A 25 7.92 -26.09 27.44
CA ARG A 25 8.34 -25.05 26.52
C ARG A 25 8.53 -25.77 25.20
N VAL A 26 7.53 -25.70 24.33
CA VAL A 26 7.76 -25.90 22.91
C VAL A 26 8.83 -24.83 22.60
N ALA A 27 10.06 -25.28 22.41
CA ALA A 27 11.10 -24.45 21.88
C ALA A 27 10.55 -23.97 20.52
N MET A 28 10.09 -22.74 20.47
CA MET A 28 9.96 -22.06 19.18
C MET A 28 11.36 -22.19 18.57
N ALA A 29 11.46 -23.01 17.52
CA ALA A 29 12.65 -23.04 16.72
C ALA A 29 12.94 -21.58 16.39
N ALA A 30 14.08 -21.07 16.82
CA ALA A 30 14.51 -19.73 16.47
C ALA A 30 14.39 -19.66 14.96
N LEU A 31 13.55 -18.76 14.46
CA LEU A 31 13.50 -18.45 13.04
C LEU A 31 14.96 -18.23 12.63
N PRO A 32 15.44 -18.85 11.55
CA PRO A 32 16.79 -18.59 11.10
C PRO A 32 16.93 -17.06 11.04
N GLU A 33 18.00 -16.53 11.65
CA GLU A 33 18.27 -15.10 11.65
C GLU A 33 18.08 -14.61 10.22
N ALA A 34 17.05 -13.78 10.03
CA ALA A 34 16.82 -13.14 8.74
C ALA A 34 18.11 -12.41 8.42
N VAL A 35 18.79 -12.83 7.38
CA VAL A 35 20.00 -12.17 6.93
C VAL A 35 19.54 -10.78 6.49
N SER A 36 19.57 -9.85 7.45
CA SER A 36 19.41 -8.43 7.19
C SER A 36 20.53 -8.05 6.22
N GLN A 37 20.22 -8.12 4.95
CA GLN A 37 21.03 -7.41 3.98
C GLN A 37 20.57 -5.95 4.06
N ASP A 38 21.08 -5.24 5.07
CA ASP A 38 21.07 -3.77 5.10
C ASP A 38 21.95 -3.24 3.94
N LYS A 39 21.54 -3.57 2.72
CA LYS A 39 21.93 -2.73 1.60
C LYS A 39 21.01 -1.52 1.69
N PRO A 40 21.58 -0.31 1.77
CA PRO A 40 20.75 0.87 1.70
C PRO A 40 19.83 0.73 0.49
N ASP A 41 18.56 1.00 0.65
CA ASP A 41 17.55 1.06 -0.42
C ASP A 41 17.91 2.23 -1.37
N THR A 42 19.09 2.18 -1.93
CA THR A 42 19.49 3.12 -2.96
C THR A 42 18.87 2.66 -4.25
N MET A 43 18.02 3.50 -4.83
CA MET A 43 17.65 3.35 -6.23
C MET A 43 18.91 3.02 -7.01
N ALA A 44 18.96 1.86 -7.64
CA ALA A 44 20.03 1.56 -8.56
C ALA A 44 20.11 2.73 -9.55
N PRO A 45 21.26 3.36 -9.75
CA PRO A 45 21.37 4.46 -10.68
C PRO A 45 20.84 3.99 -12.03
N LEU A 46 19.93 4.79 -12.60
CA LEU A 46 19.36 4.53 -13.93
C LEU A 46 20.37 4.83 -15.01
N VAL A 47 21.52 4.30 -14.86
CA VAL A 47 22.43 4.21 -15.99
C VAL A 47 21.94 3.01 -16.77
N PRO A 48 21.50 3.17 -18.05
CA PRO A 48 21.38 2.02 -18.91
C PRO A 48 22.72 1.30 -18.80
N SER A 49 22.72 0.08 -18.28
CA SER A 49 23.92 -0.72 -18.38
C SER A 49 24.17 -0.80 -19.88
N THR A 50 25.27 -0.24 -20.33
CA THR A 50 25.67 -0.22 -21.74
C THR A 50 25.43 -1.61 -22.31
N GLY A 51 24.58 -1.73 -23.34
CA GLY A 51 24.26 -2.97 -23.98
C GLY A 51 22.90 -3.61 -23.64
N ARG A 52 22.05 -3.06 -22.79
CA ARG A 52 20.67 -3.52 -22.69
C ARG A 52 19.83 -2.94 -23.84
N PRO A 53 19.01 -3.77 -24.53
CA PRO A 53 18.19 -3.29 -25.64
C PRO A 53 16.93 -2.53 -25.16
N TYR A 54 16.86 -2.14 -23.88
CA TYR A 54 15.73 -1.47 -23.25
C TYR A 54 16.20 -0.58 -22.09
N ASN A 55 15.40 0.43 -21.75
CA ASN A 55 15.57 1.18 -20.50
C ASN A 55 15.09 0.32 -19.33
N PRO A 56 15.91 0.08 -18.30
CA PRO A 56 15.48 -0.70 -17.14
C PRO A 56 14.34 -0.02 -16.41
N VAL A 57 13.44 -0.80 -15.82
CA VAL A 57 12.44 -0.27 -14.91
C VAL A 57 13.07 0.16 -13.59
N VAL A 58 12.40 1.07 -12.91
CA VAL A 58 12.74 1.54 -11.56
C VAL A 58 11.78 0.93 -10.57
N THR A 59 12.25 0.01 -9.78
CA THR A 59 11.52 -0.50 -8.63
C THR A 59 11.94 0.34 -7.43
N LEU A 60 11.10 1.29 -7.02
CA LEU A 60 11.39 2.12 -5.84
C LEU A 60 11.56 1.23 -4.61
N ASN A 61 12.69 1.41 -3.91
CA ASN A 61 13.04 0.63 -2.73
C ASN A 61 13.15 -0.89 -2.99
N GLY A 62 13.51 -1.24 -4.21
CA GLY A 62 13.72 -2.62 -4.65
C GLY A 62 14.79 -2.70 -5.73
N TRP A 63 14.93 -3.84 -6.35
CA TRP A 63 15.94 -4.09 -7.36
C TRP A 63 15.49 -5.13 -8.39
N THR A 64 16.21 -5.22 -9.50
CA THR A 64 15.95 -6.18 -10.59
C THR A 64 16.78 -7.44 -10.40
N LEU A 65 16.17 -8.61 -10.53
CA LEU A 65 16.84 -9.90 -10.38
C LEU A 65 17.94 -10.06 -11.44
N PRO A 66 19.19 -10.27 -11.03
CA PRO A 66 20.25 -10.52 -11.99
C PRO A 66 20.09 -11.89 -12.68
N TRP A 67 20.62 -11.99 -13.87
CA TRP A 67 20.61 -13.22 -14.65
C TRP A 67 21.98 -13.47 -15.29
N ARG A 68 22.19 -14.71 -15.69
CA ARG A 68 23.34 -15.10 -16.52
C ARG A 68 22.86 -15.73 -17.82
N MET A 69 23.66 -15.64 -18.87
CA MET A 69 23.37 -16.33 -20.12
C MET A 69 24.09 -17.69 -20.14
N THR A 70 23.32 -18.77 -20.33
CA THR A 70 23.87 -20.13 -20.45
C THR A 70 23.27 -20.78 -21.70
N SER A 71 24.09 -21.01 -22.71
CA SER A 71 23.66 -21.65 -23.98
C SER A 71 22.39 -21.00 -24.60
N GLY A 72 22.35 -19.66 -24.61
CA GLY A 72 21.22 -18.92 -25.18
C GLY A 72 19.96 -18.82 -24.30
N VAL A 73 20.03 -19.29 -23.06
CA VAL A 73 18.96 -19.23 -22.07
C VAL A 73 19.33 -18.25 -20.98
N LYS A 74 18.44 -17.32 -20.62
CA LYS A 74 18.57 -16.44 -19.45
C LYS A 74 18.22 -17.21 -18.19
N GLU A 75 19.20 -17.43 -17.32
CA GLU A 75 19.03 -18.14 -16.07
C GLU A 75 18.91 -17.16 -14.91
N PHE A 76 17.85 -17.33 -14.15
CA PHE A 76 17.55 -16.61 -12.92
C PHE A 76 17.55 -17.56 -11.72
N HIS A 77 17.86 -17.05 -10.52
CA HIS A 77 17.71 -17.83 -9.30
C HIS A 77 16.85 -17.03 -8.32
N LEU A 78 15.64 -17.50 -8.11
CA LEU A 78 14.67 -16.95 -7.16
C LEU A 78 14.69 -17.82 -5.90
N VAL A 79 14.92 -17.20 -4.75
CA VAL A 79 14.98 -17.89 -3.45
C VAL A 79 13.83 -17.39 -2.60
N ALA A 80 12.86 -18.26 -2.32
CA ALA A 80 11.77 -17.99 -1.38
C ALA A 80 12.29 -18.17 0.06
N GLU A 81 12.20 -17.14 0.88
CA GLU A 81 12.81 -17.14 2.23
C GLU A 81 12.15 -16.13 3.17
N PRO A 82 12.26 -16.29 4.50
CA PRO A 82 11.91 -15.26 5.46
C PRO A 82 12.76 -14.00 5.26
N VAL A 83 12.12 -12.83 5.36
CA VAL A 83 12.76 -11.54 5.17
C VAL A 83 12.32 -10.54 6.24
N VAL A 84 13.15 -9.53 6.50
CA VAL A 84 12.76 -8.37 7.30
C VAL A 84 12.65 -7.17 6.37
N ARG A 85 11.49 -6.53 6.37
CA ARG A 85 11.24 -5.33 5.56
C ARG A 85 11.07 -4.13 6.46
N GLU A 86 11.90 -3.11 6.31
CA GLU A 86 11.63 -1.80 6.87
C GLU A 86 10.57 -1.11 6.00
N MET A 87 9.36 -0.96 6.52
CA MET A 87 8.23 -0.40 5.79
C MET A 87 8.19 1.13 5.85
N ALA A 88 8.68 1.70 6.95
CA ALA A 88 8.95 3.11 7.18
C ALA A 88 10.12 3.23 8.16
N PRO A 89 10.76 4.39 8.29
CA PRO A 89 11.85 4.57 9.26
C PRO A 89 11.45 4.12 10.67
N GLY A 90 12.18 3.13 11.21
CA GLY A 90 11.92 2.55 12.53
C GLY A 90 10.76 1.54 12.62
N PHE A 91 10.02 1.32 11.54
CA PHE A 91 8.94 0.33 11.48
C PHE A 91 9.32 -0.84 10.57
N LYS A 92 9.47 -2.03 11.15
CA LYS A 92 9.93 -3.24 10.47
C LYS A 92 8.88 -4.33 10.53
N ALA A 93 8.74 -5.10 9.44
CA ALA A 93 7.89 -6.27 9.37
C ALA A 93 8.71 -7.52 9.07
N HIS A 94 8.38 -8.62 9.77
CA HIS A 94 8.89 -9.95 9.48
C HIS A 94 7.98 -10.60 8.46
N LEU A 95 8.44 -10.70 7.24
CA LEU A 95 7.70 -11.15 6.09
C LEU A 95 8.31 -12.43 5.51
N TRP A 96 7.67 -12.98 4.51
CA TRP A 96 8.27 -13.88 3.56
C TRP A 96 8.41 -13.18 2.21
N GLY A 97 9.47 -13.49 1.50
CA GLY A 97 9.74 -12.82 0.25
C GLY A 97 10.67 -13.63 -0.65
N TYR A 98 11.28 -12.93 -1.57
CA TYR A 98 12.22 -13.55 -2.50
C TYR A 98 13.55 -12.78 -2.51
N ASN A 99 14.66 -13.52 -2.42
CA ASN A 99 16.01 -12.96 -2.50
C ASN A 99 16.25 -11.80 -1.52
N GLY A 100 15.81 -11.97 -0.26
CA GLY A 100 16.04 -11.02 0.83
C GLY A 100 15.08 -9.84 0.89
N GLN A 101 14.03 -9.81 0.07
CA GLN A 101 13.07 -8.68 0.09
C GLN A 101 11.62 -9.07 -0.20
N SER A 102 10.71 -8.19 0.19
CA SER A 102 9.30 -8.15 -0.20
C SER A 102 8.95 -6.71 -0.66
N PRO A 103 8.34 -6.51 -1.85
CA PRO A 103 8.18 -7.49 -2.91
C PRO A 103 9.51 -8.09 -3.35
N GLY A 104 9.48 -9.30 -3.92
CA GLY A 104 10.64 -9.91 -4.55
C GLY A 104 11.21 -9.05 -5.69
N PRO A 105 12.43 -9.34 -6.14
CA PRO A 105 13.09 -8.56 -7.18
C PRO A 105 12.29 -8.58 -8.49
N THR A 106 12.27 -7.44 -9.18
CA THR A 106 11.65 -7.35 -10.50
C THR A 106 12.40 -8.22 -11.51
N ILE A 107 11.70 -9.04 -12.27
CA ILE A 107 12.26 -9.82 -13.38
C ILE A 107 12.06 -9.04 -14.66
N GLU A 108 13.16 -8.74 -15.36
CA GLU A 108 13.13 -8.06 -16.65
C GLU A 108 13.69 -8.95 -17.77
N VAL A 109 12.90 -9.13 -18.81
CA VAL A 109 13.27 -9.92 -20.00
C VAL A 109 12.83 -9.21 -21.27
N VAL A 110 13.32 -9.68 -22.41
CA VAL A 110 12.90 -9.21 -23.73
C VAL A 110 12.00 -10.26 -24.37
N GLU A 111 11.02 -9.80 -25.12
CA GLU A 111 10.16 -10.68 -25.93
C GLU A 111 10.98 -11.64 -26.79
N GLY A 112 10.68 -12.93 -26.68
CA GLY A 112 11.40 -14.00 -27.32
C GLY A 112 12.54 -14.60 -26.49
N ASP A 113 12.90 -14.02 -25.35
CA ASP A 113 13.89 -14.61 -24.46
C ASP A 113 13.42 -15.99 -23.96
N ARG A 114 14.31 -16.98 -24.07
CA ARG A 114 14.17 -18.23 -23.34
C ARG A 114 14.68 -18.02 -21.94
N VAL A 115 13.83 -18.27 -20.96
CA VAL A 115 14.17 -18.12 -19.54
C VAL A 115 14.19 -19.46 -18.84
N ARG A 116 15.11 -19.62 -17.90
CA ARG A 116 15.18 -20.72 -16.94
C ARG A 116 15.27 -20.14 -15.56
N ILE A 117 14.27 -20.42 -14.72
CA ILE A 117 14.18 -19.84 -13.38
C ILE A 117 14.29 -20.98 -12.38
N PHE A 118 15.36 -20.99 -11.62
CA PHE A 118 15.53 -21.88 -10.48
C PHE A 118 14.79 -21.25 -9.32
N VAL A 119 13.84 -21.95 -8.71
CA VAL A 119 13.12 -21.52 -7.52
C VAL A 119 13.53 -22.42 -6.37
N THR A 120 14.27 -21.87 -5.43
CA THR A 120 14.69 -22.58 -4.21
C THR A 120 13.78 -22.18 -3.05
N ASN A 121 13.22 -23.17 -2.36
CA ASN A 121 12.40 -22.96 -1.19
C ASN A 121 13.25 -23.03 0.09
N ARG A 122 13.37 -21.92 0.81
CA ARG A 122 13.95 -21.81 2.16
C ARG A 122 12.93 -21.43 3.22
N LEU A 123 11.65 -21.49 2.86
CA LEU A 123 10.57 -21.30 3.82
C LEU A 123 10.42 -22.51 4.73
N PRO A 124 9.74 -22.36 5.88
CA PRO A 124 9.43 -23.49 6.76
C PRO A 124 8.34 -24.43 6.21
N GLU A 125 7.65 -24.03 5.14
CA GLU A 125 6.61 -24.79 4.48
C GLU A 125 6.84 -24.93 2.96
N HIS A 126 6.02 -25.73 2.29
CA HIS A 126 6.06 -25.88 0.85
C HIS A 126 5.56 -24.62 0.13
N THR A 127 6.05 -24.41 -1.09
CA THR A 127 5.65 -23.26 -1.94
C THR A 127 5.54 -23.67 -3.41
N SER A 128 5.12 -22.75 -4.24
CA SER A 128 5.25 -22.79 -5.69
C SER A 128 5.28 -21.35 -6.22
N VAL A 129 5.57 -21.15 -7.49
CA VAL A 129 5.53 -19.81 -8.10
C VAL A 129 4.68 -19.84 -9.36
N HIS A 130 3.60 -19.07 -9.36
CA HIS A 130 2.79 -18.79 -10.54
C HIS A 130 3.31 -17.53 -11.25
N TRP A 131 3.40 -17.62 -12.57
CA TRP A 131 3.86 -16.54 -13.45
C TRP A 131 2.66 -15.81 -14.04
N HIS A 132 2.05 -14.97 -13.24
CA HIS A 132 0.75 -14.35 -13.49
C HIS A 132 0.74 -13.56 -14.81
N GLY A 133 -0.14 -13.97 -15.71
CA GLY A 133 -0.34 -13.34 -17.01
C GLY A 133 0.63 -13.82 -18.12
N GLN A 134 1.62 -14.65 -17.81
CA GLN A 134 2.53 -15.19 -18.83
C GLN A 134 1.84 -16.25 -19.71
N ARG A 135 2.17 -16.26 -21.00
CA ARG A 135 1.75 -17.30 -21.95
C ARG A 135 2.81 -18.39 -22.01
N LEU A 136 2.63 -19.46 -21.27
CA LEU A 136 3.59 -20.53 -21.07
C LEU A 136 2.94 -21.92 -21.19
N PRO A 137 3.74 -23.02 -21.27
CA PRO A 137 3.20 -24.37 -21.18
C PRO A 137 2.58 -24.63 -19.81
N SER A 138 1.42 -25.29 -19.76
CA SER A 138 0.65 -25.54 -18.53
C SER A 138 1.51 -26.15 -17.40
N GLY A 139 2.43 -27.08 -17.72
CA GLY A 139 3.34 -27.67 -16.74
C GLY A 139 4.35 -26.70 -16.11
N MET A 140 4.43 -25.45 -16.58
CA MET A 140 5.28 -24.38 -16.04
C MET A 140 4.46 -23.28 -15.33
N ASP A 141 3.15 -23.49 -15.18
CA ASP A 141 2.22 -22.50 -14.66
C ASP A 141 2.34 -22.28 -13.12
N GLY A 142 2.86 -23.27 -12.42
CA GLY A 142 3.21 -23.12 -11.00
C GLY A 142 2.07 -23.37 -10.02
N VAL A 143 0.91 -23.88 -10.47
CA VAL A 143 -0.22 -24.18 -9.60
C VAL A 143 0.00 -25.52 -8.89
N SER A 144 0.23 -25.44 -7.58
CA SER A 144 0.46 -26.62 -6.75
C SER A 144 -0.75 -27.57 -6.76
N GLY A 145 -0.48 -28.84 -6.96
CA GLY A 145 -1.51 -29.88 -7.01
C GLY A 145 -2.24 -30.00 -8.36
N LEU A 146 -2.15 -28.98 -9.23
CA LEU A 146 -2.77 -29.01 -10.54
C LEU A 146 -1.74 -29.20 -11.67
N THR A 147 -0.76 -28.30 -11.75
CA THR A 147 0.23 -28.30 -12.83
C THR A 147 1.59 -28.82 -12.38
N GLN A 148 1.83 -28.88 -11.07
CA GLN A 148 3.06 -29.40 -10.47
C GLN A 148 2.83 -29.89 -9.03
N LYS A 149 3.81 -30.61 -8.50
CA LYS A 149 3.92 -30.82 -7.04
C LYS A 149 4.41 -29.55 -6.36
N PRO A 150 4.07 -29.32 -5.09
CA PRO A 150 4.66 -28.23 -4.31
C PRO A 150 6.18 -28.41 -4.21
N ILE A 151 6.87 -27.29 -4.02
CA ILE A 151 8.31 -27.23 -3.74
C ILE A 151 8.50 -27.36 -2.25
N ASP A 152 8.90 -28.51 -1.75
CA ASP A 152 9.14 -28.74 -0.33
C ASP A 152 10.32 -27.88 0.20
N PRO A 153 10.39 -27.60 1.50
CA PRO A 153 11.51 -26.92 2.13
C PRO A 153 12.86 -27.54 1.73
N GLY A 154 13.82 -26.70 1.37
CA GLY A 154 15.15 -27.11 0.92
C GLY A 154 15.23 -27.63 -0.51
N LYS A 155 14.13 -27.68 -1.26
CA LYS A 155 14.12 -28.15 -2.65
C LYS A 155 14.18 -26.99 -3.63
N THR A 156 14.63 -27.30 -4.86
CA THR A 156 14.68 -26.36 -5.96
C THR A 156 13.94 -26.95 -7.16
N PHE A 157 13.00 -26.18 -7.72
CA PHE A 157 12.33 -26.49 -8.98
C PHE A 157 12.84 -25.59 -10.10
N VAL A 158 12.65 -26.03 -11.32
CA VAL A 158 13.07 -25.28 -12.51
C VAL A 158 11.86 -25.02 -13.39
N TYR A 159 11.66 -23.75 -13.73
CA TYR A 159 10.67 -23.31 -14.70
C TYR A 159 11.41 -22.83 -15.95
N GLU A 160 11.06 -23.38 -17.11
CA GLU A 160 11.71 -23.02 -18.36
C GLU A 160 10.69 -22.78 -19.46
N PHE A 161 10.62 -21.55 -19.95
CA PHE A 161 9.69 -21.15 -21.00
C PHE A 161 10.22 -19.95 -21.80
N THR A 162 9.48 -19.55 -22.83
CA THR A 162 9.80 -18.37 -23.63
C THR A 162 8.86 -17.23 -23.27
N ALA A 163 9.39 -16.03 -22.99
CA ALA A 163 8.63 -14.81 -22.82
C ALA A 163 8.02 -14.39 -24.17
N ARG A 164 6.72 -14.64 -24.38
CA ARG A 164 6.09 -14.59 -25.70
C ARG A 164 5.52 -13.24 -26.10
N ARG A 165 5.30 -12.34 -25.15
CA ARG A 165 4.70 -11.03 -25.42
C ARG A 165 5.25 -9.95 -24.51
N PRO A 166 5.38 -8.70 -25.01
CA PRO A 166 5.74 -7.58 -24.14
C PRO A 166 4.56 -7.20 -23.26
N GLY A 167 4.87 -6.67 -22.08
CA GLY A 167 3.86 -6.23 -21.12
C GLY A 167 4.33 -6.23 -19.69
N THR A 168 3.36 -6.01 -18.84
CA THR A 168 3.50 -5.93 -17.37
C THR A 168 2.84 -7.16 -16.76
N PHE A 169 3.57 -7.86 -15.88
CA PHE A 169 3.15 -9.11 -15.27
C PHE A 169 3.60 -9.15 -13.82
N MET A 170 3.16 -10.18 -13.09
CA MET A 170 3.51 -10.41 -11.70
C MET A 170 3.96 -11.87 -11.51
N TYR A 171 4.55 -12.18 -10.38
CA TYR A 171 4.72 -13.55 -9.91
C TYR A 171 4.40 -13.63 -8.42
N HIS A 172 3.79 -14.73 -8.01
CA HIS A 172 3.37 -14.94 -6.64
C HIS A 172 3.26 -16.44 -6.34
N PRO A 173 3.22 -16.88 -5.07
CA PRO A 173 3.01 -18.27 -4.74
C PRO A 173 1.62 -18.75 -5.15
N HIS A 174 1.49 -20.04 -5.44
CA HIS A 174 0.22 -20.72 -5.69
C HIS A 174 0.17 -22.07 -4.94
N ALA A 175 0.73 -22.06 -3.73
CA ALA A 175 0.63 -23.10 -2.70
C ALA A 175 0.51 -22.38 -1.37
N ASP A 176 -0.51 -22.70 -0.57
CA ASP A 176 -0.94 -21.92 0.61
C ASP A 176 -0.93 -20.41 0.35
N GLU A 177 -1.63 -20.04 -0.71
CA GLU A 177 -1.63 -18.69 -1.26
C GLU A 177 -2.06 -17.66 -0.21
N MET A 178 -3.04 -18.01 0.64
CA MET A 178 -3.55 -17.13 1.68
C MET A 178 -2.44 -16.72 2.67
N THR A 179 -1.70 -17.67 3.21
CA THR A 179 -0.59 -17.39 4.12
C THR A 179 0.54 -16.64 3.41
N GLN A 180 0.98 -17.16 2.28
CA GLN A 180 2.18 -16.66 1.61
C GLN A 180 1.99 -15.27 1.03
N MET A 181 0.79 -14.96 0.51
CA MET A 181 0.45 -13.61 0.05
C MET A 181 0.33 -12.62 1.21
N ALA A 182 -0.34 -13.01 2.31
CA ALA A 182 -0.44 -12.18 3.51
C ALA A 182 0.93 -11.89 4.14
N MET A 183 1.88 -12.83 4.00
CA MET A 183 3.27 -12.66 4.43
C MET A 183 4.13 -11.84 3.45
N GLY A 184 3.59 -11.42 2.30
CA GLY A 184 4.25 -10.50 1.38
C GLY A 184 4.98 -11.14 0.19
N MET A 185 4.73 -12.42 -0.09
CA MET A 185 5.38 -13.12 -1.21
C MET A 185 4.75 -12.74 -2.54
N MET A 186 5.39 -11.84 -3.24
CA MET A 186 5.01 -11.37 -4.58
C MET A 186 6.17 -10.70 -5.26
N GLY A 187 6.11 -10.54 -6.57
CA GLY A 187 7.09 -9.79 -7.33
C GLY A 187 6.58 -9.35 -8.69
N PHE A 188 7.32 -8.48 -9.31
CA PHE A 188 6.97 -7.86 -10.58
C PHE A 188 7.73 -8.51 -11.74
N TRP A 189 7.09 -8.59 -12.90
CA TRP A 189 7.72 -9.06 -14.12
C TRP A 189 7.42 -8.10 -15.27
N VAL A 190 8.47 -7.70 -15.99
CA VAL A 190 8.34 -6.87 -17.19
C VAL A 190 8.98 -7.60 -18.37
N THR A 191 8.22 -7.76 -19.45
CA THR A 191 8.75 -8.18 -20.73
C THR A 191 8.81 -6.97 -21.66
N HIS A 192 10.02 -6.57 -22.01
CA HIS A 192 10.26 -5.50 -22.96
C HIS A 192 10.05 -5.97 -24.40
N PRO A 193 9.58 -5.12 -25.32
CA PRO A 193 9.45 -5.49 -26.72
C PRO A 193 10.83 -5.74 -27.34
N LYS A 194 10.92 -6.72 -28.23
CA LYS A 194 12.16 -7.08 -28.94
C LYS A 194 12.64 -6.00 -29.91
N ALA A 195 11.71 -5.22 -30.43
CA ALA A 195 11.97 -4.14 -31.37
C ALA A 195 10.97 -3.01 -31.11
N LYS A 196 11.09 -1.88 -31.84
CA LYS A 196 10.12 -0.79 -31.77
C LYS A 196 8.70 -1.32 -31.96
N HIS A 197 7.86 -1.11 -30.97
CA HIS A 197 6.51 -1.64 -30.94
C HIS A 197 5.48 -0.54 -31.28
N PRO A 198 4.48 -0.79 -32.13
CA PRO A 198 3.56 0.26 -32.59
C PRO A 198 2.66 0.82 -31.48
N LEU A 199 2.46 0.03 -30.40
CA LEU A 199 1.59 0.39 -29.27
C LEU A 199 2.34 0.69 -27.96
N ILE A 200 3.66 0.44 -27.90
CA ILE A 200 4.46 0.69 -26.69
C ILE A 200 5.45 1.80 -27.04
N GLU A 201 5.19 2.98 -26.48
CA GLU A 201 6.08 4.13 -26.65
C GLU A 201 7.37 3.94 -25.84
N GLU A 202 8.47 4.50 -26.35
CA GLU A 202 9.69 4.65 -25.59
C GLU A 202 9.47 5.71 -24.51
N VAL A 203 10.03 5.47 -23.30
CA VAL A 203 9.89 6.37 -22.16
C VAL A 203 11.26 6.70 -21.57
N ASP A 204 11.37 7.88 -20.98
CA ASP A 204 12.58 8.31 -20.29
C ASP A 204 12.67 7.65 -18.90
N ARG A 205 11.50 7.40 -18.26
CA ARG A 205 11.36 6.79 -16.93
C ARG A 205 10.24 5.77 -16.91
N ASP A 206 10.49 4.61 -16.31
CA ASP A 206 9.54 3.49 -16.21
C ASP A 206 9.53 2.97 -14.77
N PHE A 207 8.53 3.34 -13.98
CA PHE A 207 8.41 2.96 -12.57
C PHE A 207 7.50 1.75 -12.39
N VAL A 208 7.80 0.90 -11.42
CA VAL A 208 6.94 -0.23 -11.05
C VAL A 208 6.49 -0.12 -9.60
N PHE A 209 5.19 -0.35 -9.39
CA PHE A 209 4.54 -0.38 -8.09
C PHE A 209 3.75 -1.67 -7.91
N LEU A 210 4.12 -2.46 -6.94
CA LEU A 210 3.32 -3.58 -6.49
C LEU A 210 2.49 -3.15 -5.29
N LEU A 211 1.17 -3.27 -5.42
CA LEU A 211 0.22 -2.90 -4.38
C LEU A 211 0.06 -4.09 -3.45
N ASN A 212 0.27 -3.87 -2.16
CA ASN A 212 0.13 -4.90 -1.15
C ASN A 212 -0.54 -4.34 0.11
N ALA A 213 -1.15 -5.22 0.90
CA ALA A 213 -1.83 -4.89 2.14
C ALA A 213 -1.40 -5.84 3.25
N TYR A 214 -1.29 -5.31 4.47
CA TYR A 214 -0.95 -6.06 5.67
C TYR A 214 -1.87 -5.69 6.82
N ASP A 215 -2.06 -6.61 7.73
CA ASP A 215 -2.63 -6.34 9.05
C ASP A 215 -1.55 -6.63 10.09
N ILE A 216 -0.91 -5.56 10.59
CA ILE A 216 0.16 -5.62 11.58
C ILE A 216 -0.25 -4.77 12.77
N GLU A 217 -0.49 -5.39 13.92
CA GLU A 217 -0.79 -4.66 15.15
C GLU A 217 0.33 -3.68 15.50
N PRO A 218 0.02 -2.48 15.99
CA PRO A 218 1.02 -1.55 16.51
C PRO A 218 1.92 -2.24 17.55
N GLY A 219 3.23 -2.16 17.34
CA GLY A 219 4.23 -2.85 18.17
C GLY A 219 4.53 -4.31 17.78
N ALA A 220 3.73 -4.92 16.90
CA ALA A 220 4.02 -6.24 16.35
C ALA A 220 4.95 -6.16 15.13
N TYR A 221 5.54 -7.30 14.79
CA TYR A 221 6.44 -7.42 13.62
C TYR A 221 5.86 -8.32 12.53
N THR A 222 4.86 -9.12 12.83
CA THR A 222 4.36 -10.15 11.91
C THR A 222 2.91 -9.87 11.51
N PRO A 223 2.59 -9.93 10.21
CA PRO A 223 1.22 -9.78 9.74
C PRO A 223 0.29 -10.88 10.27
N LYS A 224 -0.97 -10.53 10.47
CA LYS A 224 -2.05 -11.50 10.66
C LYS A 224 -2.43 -12.09 9.32
N ILE A 225 -2.37 -13.41 9.19
CA ILE A 225 -2.64 -14.11 7.92
C ILE A 225 -4.14 -14.32 7.66
N MET A 226 -4.98 -14.26 8.68
CA MET A 226 -6.42 -14.52 8.55
C MET A 226 -7.25 -13.30 8.18
N THR A 227 -6.64 -12.13 8.09
CA THR A 227 -7.33 -10.89 7.71
C THR A 227 -7.70 -10.92 6.24
N MET A 228 -8.96 -10.66 5.92
CA MET A 228 -9.48 -10.69 4.55
C MET A 228 -9.86 -9.30 4.02
N LEU A 229 -10.32 -8.40 4.87
CA LEU A 229 -10.83 -7.08 4.47
C LEU A 229 -10.27 -5.94 5.32
N ASP A 230 -10.13 -6.15 6.62
CA ASP A 230 -9.80 -5.10 7.59
C ASP A 230 -8.29 -4.94 7.76
N PHE A 231 -7.59 -4.74 6.64
CA PHE A 231 -6.16 -4.42 6.66
C PHE A 231 -5.94 -3.02 7.22
N ASN A 232 -4.83 -2.86 7.94
CA ASN A 232 -4.46 -1.57 8.54
C ASN A 232 -3.23 -0.91 7.90
N LEU A 233 -2.56 -1.59 6.98
CA LEU A 233 -1.40 -1.10 6.23
C LEU A 233 -1.56 -1.37 4.75
N TRP A 234 -1.59 -0.31 3.97
CA TRP A 234 -1.67 -0.34 2.51
C TRP A 234 -0.38 0.22 1.93
N THR A 235 0.26 -0.51 1.04
CA THR A 235 1.65 -0.23 0.68
C THR A 235 1.89 -0.14 -0.81
N PHE A 236 2.87 0.67 -1.19
CA PHE A 236 3.57 0.59 -2.46
C PHE A 236 4.90 -0.12 -2.26
N ASN A 237 5.14 -1.23 -2.97
CA ASN A 237 6.36 -2.02 -2.86
C ASN A 237 6.69 -2.43 -1.41
N SER A 238 5.68 -2.84 -0.64
CA SER A 238 5.77 -3.16 0.79
C SER A 238 6.39 -2.05 1.64
N ARG A 239 6.13 -0.80 1.24
CA ARG A 239 6.47 0.39 2.01
C ARG A 239 5.29 1.33 2.13
N ILE A 240 5.31 2.09 3.19
CA ILE A 240 4.35 3.17 3.47
C ILE A 240 5.08 4.49 3.54
N PHE A 241 4.42 5.59 3.16
CA PHE A 241 5.03 6.91 3.31
C PHE A 241 5.25 7.24 4.81
N PRO A 242 6.43 7.79 5.18
CA PRO A 242 7.49 8.35 4.33
C PRO A 242 8.60 7.36 3.97
N GLY A 243 8.43 6.06 4.18
CA GLY A 243 9.45 5.05 3.92
C GLY A 243 9.62 4.70 2.43
N ILE A 244 8.75 5.17 1.55
CA ILE A 244 8.87 4.98 0.11
C ILE A 244 9.55 6.19 -0.55
N ASP A 245 10.50 5.94 -1.45
CA ASP A 245 11.20 6.98 -2.20
C ASP A 245 10.26 7.71 -3.17
N SER A 246 10.62 8.96 -3.50
CA SER A 246 9.93 9.75 -4.51
C SER A 246 10.29 9.31 -5.93
N MET A 247 9.34 9.48 -6.85
CA MET A 247 9.59 9.41 -8.29
C MET A 247 10.23 10.71 -8.75
N ASN A 248 11.52 10.68 -9.13
CA ASN A 248 12.23 11.87 -9.55
C ASN A 248 12.37 11.89 -11.07
N VAL A 249 11.92 12.97 -11.71
CA VAL A 249 11.89 13.08 -13.16
C VAL A 249 12.26 14.49 -13.60
N ARG A 250 12.76 14.62 -14.81
CA ARG A 250 13.02 15.92 -15.45
C ARG A 250 11.73 16.43 -16.11
N GLN A 251 11.51 17.73 -16.07
CA GLN A 251 10.41 18.35 -16.83
C GLN A 251 10.53 18.01 -18.33
N GLY A 252 9.45 17.54 -18.92
CA GLY A 252 9.36 17.10 -20.31
C GLY A 252 9.69 15.61 -20.51
N ASP A 253 10.11 14.87 -19.48
CA ASP A 253 10.29 13.42 -19.59
C ASP A 253 8.95 12.74 -19.87
N ARG A 254 8.97 11.74 -20.75
CA ARG A 254 7.87 10.79 -20.88
C ARG A 254 8.03 9.74 -19.80
N VAL A 255 7.06 9.64 -18.92
CA VAL A 255 7.07 8.77 -17.75
C VAL A 255 6.05 7.65 -17.93
N ARG A 256 6.44 6.46 -17.54
CA ARG A 256 5.57 5.29 -17.41
C ARG A 256 5.50 4.86 -15.97
N ILE A 257 4.31 4.57 -15.51
CA ILE A 257 4.06 3.89 -14.25
C ILE A 257 3.36 2.56 -14.54
N ARG A 258 3.89 1.49 -13.99
CA ARG A 258 3.30 0.16 -14.01
C ARG A 258 2.86 -0.19 -12.60
N ALA A 259 1.61 -0.55 -12.42
CA ALA A 259 1.10 -0.99 -11.14
C ALA A 259 0.43 -2.35 -11.26
N GLY A 260 0.69 -3.22 -10.29
CA GLY A 260 0.07 -4.54 -10.16
C GLY A 260 -0.57 -4.69 -8.79
N ASN A 261 -1.77 -5.25 -8.75
CA ASN A 261 -2.55 -5.37 -7.51
C ASN A 261 -2.68 -6.84 -7.09
N LEU A 262 -2.02 -7.18 -5.99
CA LEU A 262 -2.13 -8.48 -5.32
C LEU A 262 -2.70 -8.35 -3.90
N THR A 263 -3.54 -7.33 -3.68
CA THR A 263 -4.33 -7.16 -2.44
C THR A 263 -5.71 -7.79 -2.58
N MET A 264 -6.53 -7.67 -1.54
CA MET A 264 -7.89 -8.22 -1.52
C MET A 264 -8.96 -7.19 -1.93
N THR A 265 -8.58 -5.99 -2.38
CA THR A 265 -9.49 -4.94 -2.84
C THR A 265 -8.93 -4.19 -4.04
N ASN A 266 -9.77 -3.43 -4.73
CA ASN A 266 -9.32 -2.54 -5.81
C ASN A 266 -8.64 -1.28 -5.27
N HIS A 267 -7.81 -0.66 -6.09
CA HIS A 267 -7.11 0.58 -5.78
C HIS A 267 -7.26 1.58 -6.92
N PRO A 268 -8.04 2.65 -6.73
CA PRO A 268 -8.03 3.80 -7.64
C PRO A 268 -6.77 4.62 -7.39
N ILE A 269 -5.81 4.52 -8.31
CA ILE A 269 -4.51 5.21 -8.21
C ILE A 269 -4.59 6.55 -8.93
N HIS A 270 -4.31 7.61 -8.19
CA HIS A 270 -4.43 9.00 -8.61
C HIS A 270 -3.07 9.69 -8.67
N LEU A 271 -2.87 10.49 -9.71
CA LEU A 271 -1.73 11.38 -9.89
C LEU A 271 -2.19 12.83 -9.93
N HIS A 272 -1.63 13.67 -9.08
CA HIS A 272 -1.86 15.10 -9.09
C HIS A 272 -1.12 15.80 -10.22
N GLY A 273 -1.68 16.92 -10.68
CA GLY A 273 -1.04 17.86 -11.59
C GLY A 273 -0.83 17.39 -13.03
N HIS A 274 -1.08 16.13 -13.33
CA HIS A 274 -0.87 15.53 -14.64
C HIS A 274 -2.02 14.63 -15.02
N GLU A 275 -2.36 14.62 -16.32
CA GLU A 275 -3.21 13.60 -16.90
C GLU A 275 -2.35 12.51 -17.55
N PHE A 276 -2.80 11.28 -17.53
CA PHE A 276 -2.14 10.14 -18.13
C PHE A 276 -3.09 9.33 -19.01
N GLN A 277 -2.54 8.44 -19.81
CA GLN A 277 -3.30 7.48 -20.61
C GLN A 277 -3.02 6.06 -20.12
N VAL A 278 -4.03 5.21 -20.04
CA VAL A 278 -3.85 3.77 -19.80
C VAL A 278 -3.32 3.14 -21.10
N THR A 279 -2.01 2.89 -21.14
CA THR A 279 -1.30 2.38 -22.31
C THR A 279 -1.10 0.88 -22.32
N GLY A 280 -1.40 0.20 -21.18
CA GLY A 280 -1.36 -1.24 -21.06
C GLY A 280 -2.23 -1.76 -19.92
N THR A 281 -2.70 -3.00 -20.09
CA THR A 281 -3.43 -3.78 -19.10
C THR A 281 -2.67 -5.10 -18.85
N ASP A 282 -3.19 -5.95 -17.98
CA ASP A 282 -2.73 -7.33 -17.81
C ASP A 282 -2.79 -8.16 -19.11
N GLY A 283 -3.66 -7.76 -20.04
CA GLY A 283 -3.77 -8.36 -21.37
C GLY A 283 -2.71 -7.92 -22.38
N GLY A 284 -1.95 -6.85 -22.08
CA GLY A 284 -0.93 -6.27 -22.96
C GLY A 284 -1.21 -4.80 -23.31
N PRO A 285 -0.54 -4.24 -24.34
CA PRO A 285 -0.69 -2.84 -24.70
C PRO A 285 -2.09 -2.54 -25.26
N THR A 286 -2.67 -1.41 -24.82
CA THR A 286 -3.96 -0.94 -25.32
C THR A 286 -3.83 -0.33 -26.71
N PRO A 287 -4.81 -0.56 -27.61
CA PRO A 287 -4.88 0.15 -28.90
C PRO A 287 -4.91 1.68 -28.70
N LYS A 288 -4.26 2.44 -29.58
CA LYS A 288 -4.22 3.90 -29.47
C LYS A 288 -5.62 4.55 -29.45
N SER A 289 -6.57 3.98 -30.17
CA SER A 289 -7.97 4.43 -30.20
C SER A 289 -8.76 4.17 -28.92
N ALA A 290 -8.22 3.36 -28.01
CA ALA A 290 -8.83 3.06 -26.71
C ALA A 290 -8.12 3.77 -25.53
N ARG A 291 -7.26 4.75 -25.83
CA ARG A 291 -6.56 5.56 -24.83
C ARG A 291 -7.23 6.92 -24.73
N TRP A 292 -7.78 7.19 -23.58
CA TRP A 292 -8.31 8.50 -23.22
C TRP A 292 -7.57 9.06 -22.00
N PRO A 293 -7.60 10.37 -21.78
CA PRO A 293 -6.97 10.97 -20.61
C PRO A 293 -7.72 10.59 -19.33
N GLU A 294 -6.96 10.25 -18.31
CA GLU A 294 -7.42 9.98 -16.95
C GLU A 294 -6.48 10.67 -15.96
N VAL A 295 -6.94 10.91 -14.75
CA VAL A 295 -6.14 11.34 -13.61
C VAL A 295 -6.19 10.31 -12.47
N THR A 296 -7.10 9.34 -12.59
CA THR A 296 -7.26 8.24 -11.64
C THR A 296 -7.63 6.98 -12.41
N THR A 297 -6.88 5.91 -12.22
CA THR A 297 -7.18 4.61 -12.83
C THR A 297 -7.41 3.54 -11.77
N ASP A 298 -8.48 2.76 -11.95
CA ASP A 298 -8.78 1.66 -11.02
C ASP A 298 -7.99 0.41 -11.39
N ILE A 299 -7.40 -0.23 -10.36
CA ILE A 299 -6.65 -1.47 -10.50
C ILE A 299 -7.35 -2.53 -9.65
N ALA A 300 -8.10 -3.40 -10.30
CA ALA A 300 -8.80 -4.48 -9.60
C ALA A 300 -7.82 -5.55 -9.11
N VAL A 301 -8.29 -6.40 -8.20
CA VAL A 301 -7.52 -7.53 -7.67
C VAL A 301 -7.03 -8.42 -8.81
N GLY A 302 -5.76 -8.79 -8.80
CA GLY A 302 -5.12 -9.60 -9.83
C GLY A 302 -4.81 -8.86 -11.13
N GLN A 303 -5.11 -7.56 -11.23
CA GLN A 303 -4.86 -6.80 -12.46
C GLN A 303 -3.56 -5.99 -12.43
N MET A 304 -3.06 -5.71 -13.63
CA MET A 304 -2.01 -4.73 -13.88
C MET A 304 -2.54 -3.59 -14.73
N ARG A 305 -2.01 -2.39 -14.50
CA ARG A 305 -2.21 -1.21 -15.34
C ARG A 305 -0.86 -0.59 -15.65
N GLN A 306 -0.74 -0.11 -16.87
CA GLN A 306 0.38 0.71 -17.32
C GLN A 306 -0.18 2.06 -17.76
N VAL A 307 0.32 3.12 -17.20
CA VAL A 307 -0.05 4.48 -17.56
C VAL A 307 1.17 5.27 -18.02
N ASP A 308 0.99 6.07 -19.06
CA ASP A 308 2.03 6.94 -19.62
C ASP A 308 1.57 8.40 -19.60
N PHE A 309 2.46 9.32 -19.25
CA PHE A 309 2.23 10.76 -19.26
C PHE A 309 3.52 11.54 -19.60
N ILE A 310 3.36 12.84 -19.87
CA ILE A 310 4.49 13.77 -19.96
C ILE A 310 4.56 14.55 -18.66
N ALA A 311 5.72 14.57 -18.02
CA ALA A 311 5.97 15.34 -16.80
C ALA A 311 6.22 16.82 -17.17
N ASP A 312 5.18 17.56 -17.56
CA ASP A 312 5.27 18.92 -18.10
C ASP A 312 5.14 20.02 -17.05
N GLU A 313 4.53 19.73 -15.90
CA GLU A 313 4.38 20.71 -14.81
C GLU A 313 5.42 20.48 -13.71
N GLU A 314 6.24 21.51 -13.46
CA GLU A 314 7.29 21.50 -12.44
C GLU A 314 6.70 21.57 -11.03
N GLY A 315 7.20 20.77 -10.10
CA GLY A 315 6.70 20.76 -8.71
C GLY A 315 6.86 19.42 -8.02
N ASP A 316 6.23 19.32 -6.83
CA ASP A 316 6.06 18.10 -6.08
C ASP A 316 4.58 17.71 -6.13
N TRP A 317 4.29 16.55 -6.69
CA TRP A 317 2.95 16.10 -6.99
C TRP A 317 2.62 14.81 -6.24
N ALA A 318 1.47 14.78 -5.58
CA ALA A 318 1.02 13.59 -4.88
C ALA A 318 0.69 12.45 -5.87
N PHE A 319 1.11 11.23 -5.53
CA PHE A 319 0.73 10.00 -6.19
C PHE A 319 0.26 9.01 -5.14
N HIS A 320 -1.02 8.62 -5.18
CA HIS A 320 -1.62 7.86 -4.08
C HIS A 320 -2.85 7.06 -4.49
N CYS A 321 -3.24 6.11 -3.64
CA CYS A 321 -4.57 5.49 -3.72
C CYS A 321 -5.64 6.49 -3.25
N HIS A 322 -6.73 6.64 -4.03
CA HIS A 322 -7.78 7.62 -3.71
C HIS A 322 -8.80 7.11 -2.68
N LYS A 323 -8.65 5.90 -2.17
CA LYS A 323 -9.36 5.46 -0.97
C LYS A 323 -8.66 6.06 0.26
N ALA A 324 -9.32 6.99 0.95
CA ALA A 324 -8.71 7.75 2.05
C ALA A 324 -8.08 6.87 3.13
N HIS A 325 -8.73 5.77 3.50
CA HIS A 325 -8.21 4.83 4.50
C HIS A 325 -6.92 4.12 4.06
N HIS A 326 -6.66 4.00 2.75
CA HIS A 326 -5.43 3.42 2.22
C HIS A 326 -4.22 4.36 2.28
N THR A 327 -4.45 5.64 2.62
CA THR A 327 -3.40 6.63 2.89
C THR A 327 -3.22 6.90 4.38
N MET A 328 -3.65 5.97 5.22
CA MET A 328 -3.42 5.93 6.66
C MET A 328 -2.48 4.78 7.00
N ASN A 329 -1.69 4.95 8.07
CA ASN A 329 -0.87 3.90 8.64
C ASN A 329 -1.63 3.15 9.75
N ALA A 330 -1.05 2.07 10.28
CA ALA A 330 -1.71 1.13 11.19
C ALA A 330 -2.33 1.78 12.45
N MET A 331 -1.66 2.77 13.03
CA MET A 331 -2.21 3.50 14.17
C MET A 331 -3.42 4.35 13.75
N GLY A 332 -4.51 4.23 14.45
CA GLY A 332 -5.67 5.10 14.30
C GLY A 332 -6.83 4.51 13.50
N HIS A 333 -6.70 3.31 12.94
CA HIS A 333 -7.83 2.63 12.30
C HIS A 333 -9.00 2.37 13.26
N ASP A 334 -8.70 2.15 14.55
CA ASP A 334 -9.69 1.88 15.61
C ASP A 334 -9.99 3.08 16.49
N VAL A 335 -9.52 4.28 16.17
CA VAL A 335 -9.78 5.48 16.97
C VAL A 335 -11.17 6.03 16.63
N PRO A 336 -12.11 6.05 17.59
CA PRO A 336 -13.44 6.61 17.35
C PRO A 336 -13.36 8.13 17.20
N THR A 337 -14.18 8.67 16.32
CA THR A 337 -14.35 10.12 16.24
C THR A 337 -15.11 10.67 17.44
N MET A 338 -14.66 11.81 17.95
CA MET A 338 -15.32 12.56 19.01
C MET A 338 -15.97 13.84 18.48
N ILE A 339 -16.02 14.04 17.18
CA ILE A 339 -16.67 15.19 16.54
C ILE A 339 -18.14 15.23 16.94
N GLY A 340 -18.56 16.36 17.53
CA GLY A 340 -19.95 16.57 17.95
C GLY A 340 -20.37 15.84 19.23
N VAL A 341 -19.47 15.13 19.90
CA VAL A 341 -19.73 14.46 21.17
C VAL A 341 -19.47 15.44 22.31
N ASP A 342 -20.44 15.65 23.20
CA ASP A 342 -20.22 16.43 24.42
C ASP A 342 -19.52 15.58 25.48
N HIS A 343 -18.24 15.78 25.64
CA HIS A 343 -17.37 15.04 26.56
C HIS A 343 -16.78 15.91 27.68
N ARG A 344 -17.19 17.18 27.80
CA ARG A 344 -16.62 18.17 28.74
C ARG A 344 -16.60 17.69 30.18
N ASP A 345 -17.66 17.03 30.62
CA ASP A 345 -17.75 16.54 32.01
C ASP A 345 -16.83 15.33 32.26
N VAL A 346 -16.66 14.49 31.27
CA VAL A 346 -15.75 13.35 31.34
C VAL A 346 -14.31 13.84 31.33
N VAL A 347 -13.96 14.72 30.42
CA VAL A 347 -12.63 15.33 30.33
C VAL A 347 -12.26 16.00 31.66
N ARG A 348 -13.14 16.82 32.24
CA ARG A 348 -12.89 17.49 33.53
C ARG A 348 -12.60 16.50 34.68
N LYS A 349 -13.30 15.36 34.71
CA LYS A 349 -13.05 14.31 35.69
C LYS A 349 -11.72 13.58 35.44
N ILE A 350 -11.39 13.29 34.18
CA ILE A 350 -10.15 12.58 33.84
C ILE A 350 -8.94 13.51 34.08
N THR A 351 -8.99 14.77 33.67
CA THR A 351 -7.88 15.72 33.86
C THR A 351 -7.59 16.03 35.34
N SER A 352 -8.55 15.81 36.24
CA SER A 352 -8.28 15.88 37.67
C SER A 352 -7.36 14.76 38.17
N VAL A 353 -7.23 13.65 37.42
CA VAL A 353 -6.39 12.50 37.77
C VAL A 353 -5.20 12.39 36.80
N VAL A 354 -5.40 12.77 35.55
CA VAL A 354 -4.39 12.76 34.48
C VAL A 354 -4.36 14.19 33.92
N PRO A 355 -3.49 15.09 34.42
CA PRO A 355 -3.51 16.52 34.06
C PRO A 355 -3.33 16.77 32.56
N ASP A 356 -2.55 15.93 31.89
CA ASP A 356 -2.22 16.05 30.45
C ASP A 356 -3.18 15.26 29.55
N TYR A 357 -4.34 14.83 30.07
CA TYR A 357 -5.29 14.07 29.25
C TYR A 357 -5.83 14.93 28.11
N MET A 358 -5.71 14.39 26.89
CA MET A 358 -6.27 14.95 25.67
C MET A 358 -7.34 14.01 25.09
N VAL A 359 -8.40 14.62 24.56
CA VAL A 359 -9.43 13.88 23.82
C VAL A 359 -8.95 13.65 22.41
N MET A 360 -8.85 12.39 22.03
CA MET A 360 -8.49 12.01 20.68
C MET A 360 -9.70 12.13 19.75
N GLY A 361 -9.48 12.65 18.53
CA GLY A 361 -10.51 12.70 17.49
C GLY A 361 -11.55 13.83 17.69
N GLU A 362 -11.34 14.83 18.55
CA GLU A 362 -12.21 15.99 18.70
C GLU A 362 -12.26 16.84 17.41
N ARG A 363 -11.11 17.03 16.77
CA ARG A 363 -10.96 17.66 15.46
C ARG A 363 -10.86 16.62 14.33
N GLY A 364 -11.37 15.40 14.56
CA GLY A 364 -11.22 14.28 13.66
C GLY A 364 -9.77 13.77 13.61
N MET A 365 -9.28 13.43 12.42
CA MET A 365 -7.95 12.85 12.25
C MET A 365 -6.82 13.89 12.40
N ALA A 366 -7.12 15.18 12.40
CA ALA A 366 -6.12 16.24 12.57
C ALA A 366 -5.36 16.12 13.90
N ASP A 367 -6.05 15.73 14.97
CA ASP A 367 -5.43 15.52 16.29
C ASP A 367 -4.32 14.47 16.24
N MET A 368 -4.50 13.43 15.40
CA MET A 368 -3.54 12.35 15.24
C MET A 368 -2.35 12.73 14.35
N THR A 369 -2.56 13.66 13.41
CA THR A 369 -1.52 14.11 12.48
C THR A 369 -0.54 15.07 13.15
N GLU A 370 -1.04 15.92 14.02
CA GLU A 370 -0.27 16.99 14.64
C GLU A 370 0.40 16.57 15.96
N MET A 371 0.04 15.41 16.51
CA MET A 371 0.59 14.97 17.79
C MET A 371 2.03 14.48 17.68
N GLN A 372 2.91 15.11 18.46
CA GLN A 372 4.28 14.66 18.73
C GLN A 372 4.31 13.84 20.02
N MET A 373 3.74 12.65 20.01
CA MET A 373 3.86 11.73 21.14
C MET A 373 4.99 10.73 20.94
N PRO A 374 5.69 10.29 22.00
CA PRO A 374 6.55 9.12 21.91
C PRO A 374 5.72 7.92 21.43
N LEU A 375 6.10 7.38 20.31
CA LEU A 375 5.46 6.19 19.78
C LEU A 375 6.01 4.94 20.48
N PRO A 376 5.20 3.89 20.68
CA PRO A 376 5.70 2.58 21.08
C PRO A 376 6.72 2.06 20.08
N ASP A 377 7.57 1.14 20.51
CA ASP A 377 8.53 0.47 19.62
C ASP A 377 7.81 -0.17 18.44
N ASN A 378 8.47 -0.16 17.28
CA ASN A 378 7.96 -0.73 16.03
C ASN A 378 6.55 -0.25 15.66
N THR A 379 6.32 1.04 15.77
CA THR A 379 5.10 1.71 15.32
C THR A 379 5.44 2.89 14.41
N THR A 380 4.44 3.36 13.68
CA THR A 380 4.55 4.53 12.82
C THR A 380 3.37 5.46 13.08
N PRO A 381 3.54 6.78 12.97
CA PRO A 381 2.42 7.70 13.06
C PRO A 381 1.32 7.30 12.08
N MET A 382 0.07 7.56 12.44
CA MET A 382 -1.07 7.26 11.58
C MET A 382 -0.96 7.91 10.20
N MET A 383 -0.38 9.07 10.10
CA MET A 383 -0.18 9.82 8.87
C MET A 383 1.27 10.27 8.73
N GLY A 384 1.66 10.44 7.50
CA GLY A 384 2.72 11.19 6.89
C GLY A 384 4.10 11.21 7.47
N GLY A 385 4.84 12.09 6.90
CA GLY A 385 6.15 12.58 7.26
C GLY A 385 6.16 14.08 7.10
N GLU A 386 7.31 14.71 7.36
CA GLU A 386 7.47 16.14 7.21
C GLU A 386 7.54 16.55 5.73
N GLY A 387 6.73 17.54 5.38
CA GLY A 387 6.74 18.22 4.10
C GLY A 387 7.27 19.66 4.24
N PRO A 388 7.33 20.42 3.14
CA PRO A 388 7.85 21.79 3.17
C PRO A 388 6.96 22.77 3.93
N PHE A 389 5.72 22.40 4.24
CA PHE A 389 4.73 23.24 4.93
C PHE A 389 4.21 22.58 6.24
N GLY A 390 4.95 21.64 6.80
CA GLY A 390 4.56 20.85 7.96
C GLY A 390 4.21 19.41 7.62
N SER A 391 3.50 18.75 8.53
CA SER A 391 3.20 17.33 8.37
C SER A 391 2.28 17.07 7.17
N VAL A 392 2.67 16.11 6.34
CA VAL A 392 1.85 15.65 5.21
C VAL A 392 0.72 14.79 5.75
N GLY A 393 -0.52 15.18 5.51
CA GLY A 393 -1.72 14.48 5.99
C GLY A 393 -2.03 13.16 5.26
N MET A 394 -1.03 12.45 4.75
CA MET A 394 -1.15 11.17 4.07
C MET A 394 0.02 10.26 4.45
N GLY A 395 -0.28 8.99 4.70
CA GLY A 395 0.66 7.90 4.88
C GLY A 395 0.33 6.75 3.92
N GLY A 396 0.61 5.51 4.29
CA GLY A 396 0.19 4.33 3.52
C GLY A 396 0.62 4.35 2.06
N MET A 397 -0.33 4.10 1.16
CA MET A 397 -0.15 4.13 -0.29
C MET A 397 -0.05 5.56 -0.83
N PHE A 398 1.01 6.25 -0.47
CA PHE A 398 1.33 7.60 -0.91
C PHE A 398 2.81 7.72 -1.25
N THR A 399 3.15 8.45 -2.29
CA THR A 399 4.50 8.94 -2.59
C THR A 399 4.42 10.24 -3.40
N VAL A 400 5.56 10.82 -3.74
CA VAL A 400 5.66 12.11 -4.41
C VAL A 400 6.35 11.94 -5.77
N LEU A 401 5.71 12.45 -6.82
CA LEU A 401 6.37 12.70 -8.11
C LEU A 401 7.03 14.08 -8.05
N LYS A 402 8.34 14.12 -8.20
CA LYS A 402 9.14 15.35 -8.19
C LYS A 402 9.60 15.68 -9.60
N VAL A 403 9.01 16.71 -10.19
CA VAL A 403 9.34 17.19 -11.53
C VAL A 403 10.23 18.41 -11.41
N ARG A 404 11.40 18.39 -12.04
CA ARG A 404 12.39 19.50 -11.99
C ARG A 404 12.91 19.86 -13.37
N ARG A 405 12.83 21.13 -13.70
CA ARG A 405 13.40 21.70 -14.95
C ARG A 405 14.92 21.58 -14.99
N GLY A 406 15.55 21.86 -13.87
CA GLY A 406 17.02 21.89 -13.76
C GLY A 406 17.69 20.53 -13.66
N GLN A 407 16.93 19.44 -13.57
CA GLN A 407 17.48 18.09 -13.46
C GLN A 407 18.15 17.67 -14.78
N LYS A 408 19.37 17.18 -14.73
CA LYS A 408 20.09 16.71 -15.92
C LYS A 408 19.47 15.39 -16.41
N ARG A 409 19.45 15.20 -17.72
CA ARG A 409 19.05 13.89 -18.29
C ARG A 409 19.96 12.80 -17.75
N GLY A 410 19.36 11.75 -17.24
CA GLY A 410 20.08 10.63 -16.63
C GLY A 410 20.46 10.81 -15.15
N ASP A 411 20.26 12.00 -14.57
CA ASP A 411 20.38 12.25 -13.13
C ASP A 411 18.98 12.31 -12.53
N TYR A 412 18.62 11.30 -11.76
CA TYR A 412 17.32 11.17 -11.13
C TYR A 412 17.44 11.04 -9.60
N THR A 413 18.49 11.63 -9.04
CA THR A 413 18.64 11.76 -7.59
C THR A 413 17.51 12.62 -7.02
N ASN A 414 17.17 12.42 -5.74
CA ASN A 414 16.13 13.21 -5.08
C ASN A 414 16.54 14.69 -5.02
N PRO A 415 15.81 15.60 -5.68
CA PRO A 415 16.17 17.02 -5.74
C PRO A 415 15.80 17.80 -4.47
N GLY A 416 15.27 17.14 -3.44
CA GLY A 416 14.66 17.81 -2.29
C GLY A 416 13.25 18.32 -2.57
N TRP A 417 12.70 19.09 -1.63
CA TRP A 417 11.37 19.72 -1.79
C TRP A 417 11.41 20.89 -2.78
N TYR A 418 10.31 21.09 -3.48
CA TYR A 418 10.18 22.17 -4.48
C TYR A 418 10.05 23.53 -3.79
N ALA A 419 10.88 24.49 -4.21
CA ALA A 419 10.77 25.88 -3.81
C ALA A 419 9.82 26.61 -4.78
N HIS A 420 8.62 26.89 -4.35
CA HIS A 420 7.64 27.57 -5.18
C HIS A 420 8.07 29.00 -5.54
N PRO A 421 7.96 29.43 -6.80
CA PRO A 421 8.18 30.82 -7.17
C PRO A 421 7.22 31.76 -6.41
N THR A 422 7.68 32.96 -6.14
CA THR A 422 6.85 33.99 -5.48
C THR A 422 5.54 34.20 -6.23
N GLY A 423 4.42 34.17 -5.51
CA GLY A 423 3.09 34.39 -6.07
C GLY A 423 2.46 33.16 -6.74
N THR A 424 3.07 31.97 -6.64
CA THR A 424 2.52 30.70 -7.18
C THR A 424 1.98 29.77 -6.10
N GLN A 425 1.95 30.22 -4.85
CA GLN A 425 1.39 29.48 -3.72
C GLN A 425 0.05 30.08 -3.31
N ALA A 426 -0.83 29.25 -2.75
CA ALA A 426 -1.98 29.75 -2.01
C ALA A 426 -1.49 30.54 -0.79
N TYR A 427 -2.19 31.62 -0.47
CA TYR A 427 -1.81 32.52 0.61
C TYR A 427 -3.02 32.88 1.48
N GLU A 428 -2.77 33.34 2.69
CA GLU A 428 -3.79 33.84 3.58
C GLU A 428 -4.35 35.17 3.03
N PHE A 429 -5.65 35.21 2.82
CA PHE A 429 -6.33 36.41 2.36
C PHE A 429 -6.79 37.25 3.54
N THR A 430 -6.33 38.49 3.62
CA THR A 430 -6.63 39.45 4.70
C THR A 430 -7.53 40.61 4.28
N GLY A 431 -8.01 40.59 3.03
CA GLY A 431 -8.89 41.63 2.48
C GLY A 431 -10.37 41.43 2.82
N GLU A 432 -11.22 42.25 2.23
CA GLU A 432 -12.66 42.11 2.34
C GLU A 432 -13.14 40.89 1.51
N LEU A 433 -13.85 39.96 2.15
CA LEU A 433 -14.34 38.75 1.50
C LEU A 433 -15.58 39.07 0.64
N PRO A 434 -15.70 38.47 -0.55
CA PRO A 434 -16.94 38.49 -1.31
C PRO A 434 -18.06 37.81 -0.51
N SER A 435 -19.27 38.33 -0.57
CA SER A 435 -20.40 37.71 0.12
C SER A 435 -20.60 36.26 -0.33
N PRO A 436 -20.77 35.29 0.59
CA PRO A 436 -20.96 33.90 0.22
C PRO A 436 -22.29 33.72 -0.51
N MET A 437 -22.24 33.20 -1.73
CA MET A 437 -23.45 32.81 -2.44
C MET A 437 -24.06 31.58 -1.78
N ARG A 438 -25.32 31.70 -1.30
CA ARG A 438 -26.07 30.56 -0.77
C ARG A 438 -27.11 30.13 -1.81
N HIS A 439 -27.25 28.85 -2.02
CA HIS A 439 -28.28 28.30 -2.90
C HIS A 439 -29.68 28.68 -2.34
N GLY A 440 -30.50 29.38 -3.13
CA GLY A 440 -31.88 29.76 -2.75
C GLY A 440 -32.09 31.23 -2.42
N MET A 441 -31.07 32.08 -2.39
CA MET A 441 -31.27 33.53 -2.25
C MET A 441 -31.39 34.24 -3.62
N THR A 442 -32.44 33.90 -4.37
CA THR A 442 -32.94 34.75 -5.43
C THR A 442 -34.05 35.65 -4.82
N GLY A 443 -33.66 36.76 -4.26
CA GLY A 443 -34.62 37.69 -3.68
C GLY A 443 -33.99 39.06 -3.49
N HIS A 444 -34.38 39.99 -4.31
CA HIS A 444 -34.11 41.38 -4.11
C HIS A 444 -34.47 41.84 -2.71
N GLY A 445 -33.50 42.27 -1.94
CA GLY A 445 -33.67 42.86 -0.65
C GLY A 445 -32.35 43.35 -0.12
N SER A 446 -32.02 44.59 -0.35
CA SER A 446 -30.95 45.30 0.36
C SER A 446 -31.18 45.16 1.87
N MET A 447 -30.35 44.44 2.56
CA MET A 447 -30.33 44.45 4.04
C MET A 447 -29.71 45.77 4.51
N PRO A 448 -30.29 46.42 5.51
CA PRO A 448 -29.67 47.62 6.13
C PRO A 448 -28.40 47.26 6.87
N SER A 449 -27.37 48.03 6.69
CA SER A 449 -26.06 47.98 7.32
C SER A 449 -26.09 48.38 8.80
N SER A 450 -26.85 47.70 9.65
CA SER A 450 -26.79 47.87 11.08
C SER A 450 -27.37 46.67 11.82
N MET A 451 -26.59 45.60 11.96
CA MET A 451 -26.74 44.66 13.08
C MET A 451 -25.37 44.18 13.54
N SER A 452 -24.73 45.05 14.26
CA SER A 452 -23.63 44.74 15.17
C SER A 452 -24.18 43.92 16.34
N SER A 453 -23.51 42.79 16.59
CA SER A 453 -23.31 42.15 17.89
C SER A 453 -24.38 42.24 18.95
N SER A 454 -25.43 41.42 18.87
CA SER A 454 -26.08 40.84 20.06
C SER A 454 -27.07 39.76 19.64
N MET A 455 -26.66 38.50 19.59
CA MET A 455 -27.61 37.41 19.52
C MET A 455 -28.19 37.18 20.93
N PRO A 456 -29.52 37.26 21.11
CA PRO A 456 -30.16 36.89 22.38
C PRO A 456 -30.05 35.37 22.56
N SER A 457 -29.81 34.96 23.79
CA SER A 457 -29.65 33.57 24.26
C SER A 457 -30.92 32.69 24.13
N SER A 458 -31.96 33.18 23.49
CA SER A 458 -33.25 32.47 23.35
C SER A 458 -33.45 31.71 22.03
N MET A 459 -32.51 31.76 21.06
CA MET A 459 -32.59 31.02 19.79
C MET A 459 -31.87 29.67 19.77
N ARG A 460 -31.54 29.11 20.91
CA ARG A 460 -31.00 27.73 20.99
C ARG A 460 -32.07 26.66 21.25
N LYS A 461 -33.33 26.94 20.95
CA LYS A 461 -34.41 25.94 20.97
C LYS A 461 -34.91 25.71 19.55
N GLY A 462 -34.43 24.65 18.94
CA GLY A 462 -34.91 24.21 17.60
C GLY A 462 -33.89 23.50 16.74
N GLN A 463 -32.98 22.71 17.31
CA GLN A 463 -32.37 21.66 16.52
C GLN A 463 -33.38 20.52 16.38
N PRO A 464 -33.59 19.98 15.15
CA PRO A 464 -34.47 18.82 15.01
C PRO A 464 -33.84 17.66 15.80
N GLU A 465 -34.62 17.11 16.73
CA GLU A 465 -34.31 15.83 17.37
C GLU A 465 -34.15 14.79 16.29
N VAL A 466 -32.95 14.28 16.12
CA VAL A 466 -32.71 13.11 15.27
C VAL A 466 -33.20 11.90 16.04
N GLU A 467 -34.42 11.46 15.74
CA GLU A 467 -34.99 10.23 16.29
C GLU A 467 -34.20 9.04 15.75
N VAL A 468 -33.27 8.52 16.52
CA VAL A 468 -32.55 7.29 16.20
C VAL A 468 -33.50 6.14 16.40
N ARG A 469 -34.17 5.70 15.34
CA ARG A 469 -34.94 4.46 15.35
C ARG A 469 -33.99 3.26 15.36
N VAL A 470 -33.74 2.73 16.53
CA VAL A 470 -33.11 1.42 16.68
C VAL A 470 -34.07 0.36 16.16
N ARG A 471 -33.80 -0.21 14.99
CA ARG A 471 -34.50 -1.39 14.51
C ARG A 471 -34.15 -2.57 15.42
N LYS A 472 -35.13 -3.05 16.19
CA LYS A 472 -35.03 -4.35 16.86
C LYS A 472 -34.81 -5.43 15.80
N PRO A 473 -33.93 -6.42 16.01
CA PRO A 473 -33.81 -7.56 15.11
C PRO A 473 -35.15 -8.28 15.03
N ALA A 474 -35.62 -8.54 13.83
CA ALA A 474 -36.80 -9.37 13.60
C ALA A 474 -36.52 -10.77 14.15
N GLY A 475 -37.41 -11.23 15.03
CA GLY A 475 -37.34 -12.56 15.62
C GLY A 475 -37.35 -13.64 14.55
N GLY A 476 -36.56 -14.69 14.79
CA GLY A 476 -36.40 -15.82 13.90
C GLY A 476 -37.69 -16.53 13.55
N HIS A 477 -37.75 -16.95 12.31
CA HIS A 477 -38.59 -18.07 11.92
C HIS A 477 -37.73 -19.31 11.76
N SER A 478 -38.02 -20.27 12.67
CA SER A 478 -37.69 -21.68 12.52
C SER A 478 -38.51 -22.30 11.38
N ASN A 479 -37.92 -23.31 10.76
CA ASN A 479 -38.46 -24.38 9.93
C ASN A 479 -38.29 -24.25 8.41
N HIS A 480 -37.38 -24.91 7.87
CA HIS A 480 -37.35 -26.27 7.24
C HIS A 480 -35.91 -26.56 6.78
#